data_3cc13627edc75afd4d2607f2bc7caa24
#
_entry.id   3cc13627edc75afd4d2607f2bc7caa24
#
_cell.length_a   1.000
_cell.length_b   1.000
_cell.length_c   1.000
_cell.angle_alpha   90.00
_cell.angle_beta   90.00
_cell.angle_gamma   90.00
#
_symmetry.space_group_name_H-M   'P 1'
#
loop_
_entity.id
_entity.type
_entity.pdbx_description
1 polymer ?
#
loop_
_entity_poly.entity_id
_entity_poly.type
_entity_poly.pdbx_seq_one_letter_code
_entity_poly.pdbx_strand_id
1 'polypeptide(L)' 'MARKLIKEYIHLLNRQQVKTLNGQIKAGNEEGALKGLKKILKRQGVDIEYN' A
#
# COMPACT_ATOMS: atom_id res chain seq x y z
N MET A 1 -6.94 -4.41 7.33
CA MET A 1 -7.01 -3.00 6.96
C MET A 1 -6.07 -2.65 5.81
N ALA A 2 -4.82 -2.98 5.90
CA ALA A 2 -3.87 -2.68 4.83
C ALA A 2 -4.24 -3.33 3.49
N ARG A 3 -4.68 -4.58 3.52
CA ARG A 3 -5.09 -5.28 2.31
C ARG A 3 -6.25 -4.60 1.60
N LYS A 4 -7.16 -4.06 2.39
CA LYS A 4 -8.32 -3.36 1.84
C LYS A 4 -7.91 -2.10 1.10
N LEU A 5 -6.98 -1.34 1.69
CA LEU A 5 -6.45 -0.13 1.06
C LEU A 5 -5.67 -0.45 -0.20
N ILE A 6 -4.85 -1.49 -0.16
CA ILE A 6 -4.09 -1.91 -1.34
C ILE A 6 -5.04 -2.28 -2.47
N LYS A 7 -6.07 -3.04 -2.15
CA LYS A 7 -7.06 -3.46 -3.13
C LYS A 7 -7.82 -2.28 -3.72
N GLU A 8 -8.12 -1.29 -2.90
CA GLU A 8 -8.83 -0.10 -3.31
C GLU A 8 -8.02 0.74 -4.30
N TYR A 9 -6.72 0.82 -4.10
CA TYR A 9 -5.83 1.62 -4.94
C TYR A 9 -4.99 0.78 -5.90
N ILE A 10 -5.33 -0.49 -6.07
CA ILE A 10 -4.53 -1.42 -6.86
C ILE A 10 -4.34 -0.95 -8.30
N HIS A 11 -5.30 -0.25 -8.84
CA HIS A 11 -5.24 0.27 -10.21
C HIS A 11 -4.19 1.36 -10.37
N LEU A 12 -3.71 1.93 -9.27
CA LEU A 12 -2.66 2.94 -9.27
C LEU A 12 -1.28 2.34 -8.97
N LEU A 13 -1.24 1.04 -8.69
CA LEU A 13 0.00 0.36 -8.34
C LEU A 13 0.44 -0.55 -9.47
N ASN A 14 1.75 -0.72 -9.62
CA ASN A 14 2.26 -1.72 -10.55
C ASN A 14 2.39 -3.07 -9.84
N ARG A 15 2.65 -4.11 -10.62
CA ARG A 15 2.75 -5.48 -10.09
C ARG A 15 3.82 -5.61 -9.00
N GLN A 16 4.96 -4.97 -9.23
CA GLN A 16 6.08 -5.03 -8.28
C GLN A 16 5.70 -4.38 -6.95
N GLN A 17 5.01 -3.25 -7.00
CA GLN A 17 4.59 -2.55 -5.80
C GLN A 17 3.58 -3.37 -4.99
N VAL A 18 2.60 -3.94 -5.68
CA VAL A 18 1.61 -4.78 -5.03
C VAL A 18 2.28 -5.98 -4.37
N LYS A 19 3.20 -6.61 -5.06
CA LYS A 19 3.92 -7.76 -4.54
C LYS A 19 4.72 -7.40 -3.29
N THR A 20 5.40 -6.26 -3.31
CA THR A 20 6.19 -5.81 -2.17
C THR A 20 5.31 -5.53 -0.96
N LEU A 21 4.20 -4.82 -1.17
CA LEU A 21 3.29 -4.48 -0.08
C LEU A 21 2.65 -5.72 0.53
N ASN A 22 2.20 -6.64 -0.31
CA ASN A 22 1.61 -7.89 0.16
C ASN A 22 2.62 -8.74 0.91
N GLY A 23 3.88 -8.73 0.47
CA GLY A 23 4.94 -9.42 1.17
C GLY A 23 5.16 -8.89 2.56
N GLN A 24 5.09 -7.59 2.74
CA GLN A 24 5.23 -6.98 4.06
C GLN A 24 4.08 -7.36 4.98
N ILE A 25 2.86 -7.37 4.47
CA ILE A 25 1.69 -7.79 5.26
C ILE A 25 1.84 -9.24 5.68
N LYS A 26 2.29 -10.09 4.77
CA LYS A 26 2.48 -11.51 5.03
C LYS A 26 3.55 -11.75 6.10
N ALA A 27 4.54 -10.88 6.14
CA ALA A 27 5.61 -10.94 7.13
C ALA A 27 5.21 -10.34 8.48
N GLY A 28 3.97 -9.90 8.63
CA GLY A 28 3.48 -9.30 9.86
C GLY A 28 3.78 -7.82 9.98
N ASN A 29 4.23 -7.17 8.91
CA ASN A 29 4.58 -5.76 8.93
C ASN A 29 3.51 -4.92 8.21
N GLU A 30 2.30 -4.96 8.75
CA GLU A 30 1.18 -4.23 8.17
C GLU A 30 1.43 -2.71 8.18
N GLU A 31 2.01 -2.23 9.28
CA GLU A 31 2.30 -0.80 9.40
C GLU A 31 3.29 -0.35 8.34
N GLY A 32 4.32 -1.14 8.07
CA GLY A 32 5.28 -0.84 7.01
C GLY A 32 4.64 -0.83 5.63
N ALA A 33 3.70 -1.75 5.42
CA ALA A 33 2.97 -1.81 4.16
C ALA A 33 2.11 -0.56 3.96
N LEU A 34 1.45 -0.12 5.02
CA LEU A 34 0.63 1.10 4.95
C LEU A 34 1.48 2.33 4.65
N LYS A 35 2.62 2.44 5.31
CA LYS A 35 3.54 3.56 5.06
C LYS A 35 4.06 3.54 3.63
N GLY A 36 4.39 2.36 3.14
CA GLY A 36 4.85 2.20 1.76
C GLY A 36 3.78 2.58 0.76
N LEU A 37 2.57 2.14 0.99
CA LEU A 37 1.44 2.47 0.13
C LEU A 37 1.19 3.98 0.10
N LYS A 38 1.18 4.59 1.26
CA LYS A 38 0.98 6.04 1.36
C LYS A 38 2.05 6.81 0.58
N LYS A 39 3.30 6.37 0.71
CA LYS A 39 4.41 7.01 0.02
C LYS A 39 4.28 6.90 -1.50
N ILE A 40 3.90 5.73 -1.98
CA ILE A 40 3.71 5.49 -3.41
C ILE A 40 2.58 6.37 -3.95
N LEU A 41 1.46 6.40 -3.26
CA LEU A 41 0.31 7.17 -3.70
C LEU A 41 0.57 8.67 -3.64
N LYS A 42 1.31 9.12 -2.64
CA LYS A 42 1.65 10.52 -2.53
C LYS A 42 2.43 11.02 -3.75
N ARG A 43 3.29 10.17 -4.30
CA ARG A 43 4.04 10.51 -5.52
C ARG A 43 3.11 10.71 -6.71
N GLN A 44 1.94 10.09 -6.68
CA GLN A 44 0.95 10.21 -7.74
C GLN A 44 -0.08 11.28 -7.46
N GLY A 45 0.11 12.04 -6.38
CA GLY A 45 -0.82 13.09 -6.02
C GLY A 45 -2.05 12.60 -5.26
N VAL A 46 -1.99 11.36 -4.78
CA VAL A 46 -3.09 10.78 -4.01
C VAL A 46 -2.76 10.80 -2.53
N ASP A 47 -3.63 11.43 -1.75
CA ASP A 47 -3.45 11.52 -0.31
C ASP A 47 -4.47 10.60 0.36
N ILE A 48 -3.97 9.66 1.14
CA ILE A 48 -4.86 8.74 1.87
C ILE A 48 -4.71 8.97 3.37
N GLU A 49 -5.84 8.96 4.05
CA GLU A 49 -5.87 9.05 5.49
C GLU A 49 -6.28 7.69 6.05
N TYR A 50 -5.48 7.22 6.99
CA TYR A 50 -5.80 6.00 7.71
C TYR A 50 -5.35 6.16 9.16
N ASN A 51 -6.08 5.54 10.04
CA ASN A 51 -5.71 5.58 11.46
C ASN A 51 -5.63 4.19 12.01
#